data_2962d047d2857c27f36e07c3f7470ff5
#
_entry.id   2962d047d2857c27f36e07c3f7470ff5
#
_cell.length_a   1.000
_cell.length_b   1.000
_cell.length_c   1.000
_cell.angle_alpha   90.00
_cell.angle_beta   90.00
_cell.angle_gamma   90.00
#
_symmetry.space_group_name_H-M   'P 1'
#
loop_
_entity.id
_entity.type
_entity.pdbx_description
1 polymer ?
#
loop_
_entity_poly.entity_id
_entity_poly.type
_entity_poly.pdbx_seq_one_letter_code
_entity_poly.pdbx_strand_id
1 'polypeptide(L)'
;RDVERSRGLGDVYKRQMYGREMKDHNWRRGGYGMLTLPQTLMVSSNIGVSRIIDDHYHNTPEKFVQGIYRLGLADDLHIPLQGASSARIRMPKKDSRGKQYVNWSKTTLPWMSIGYETQVPPISTLTFYNAIANGGKMVAPRFVKAVMKDGVVIKEFDPVVLREQIAKESTIKKITTILEHVVSQGLGKKAGSPSFLVAGKTGTAQISKGAAGYKSGQMNYLLSFAGFFPAYEPRYSCIVCIQKSGLPASGGGMSGVVFHDIAEGIMAQSLKLEASDARDSLSVLIPQVKSGNVLAASYVLEHLGVKQRTDWDGSYLNGNPIWGRADESDRSVIQLKRVNEGDKSVMPDVHGMGARDAVFLIESRGVKVRLTGRGKVTEQSIGAGERIKKGMVCSLKLG
;
A
#
# COMPACT_ATOMS: atom_id res chain seq x y z
N ARG A 1 12.30 2.45 -28.46
CA ARG A 1 11.45 3.20 -29.39
C ARG A 1 10.06 3.04 -28.81
N ASP A 2 9.46 3.99 -28.20
CA ASP A 2 8.75 5.11 -28.57
C ASP A 2 8.16 5.76 -27.32
N VAL A 3 8.81 6.79 -26.88
CA VAL A 3 8.11 7.81 -26.13
C VAL A 3 7.25 8.50 -27.20
N GLU A 4 6.03 8.02 -27.43
CA GLU A 4 5.02 8.80 -28.13
C GLU A 4 4.77 10.06 -27.30
N ARG A 5 5.48 11.09 -27.66
CA ARG A 5 5.19 12.45 -27.20
C ARG A 5 3.79 12.74 -27.73
N SER A 6 2.81 12.67 -26.85
CA SER A 6 1.46 13.13 -27.16
C SER A 6 1.56 14.63 -27.49
N ARG A 7 1.70 14.94 -28.79
CA ARG A 7 1.78 16.31 -29.29
C ARG A 7 0.56 17.07 -28.78
N GLY A 8 0.80 18.02 -27.89
CA GLY A 8 -0.19 19.04 -27.54
C GLY A 8 -1.33 18.62 -26.62
N LEU A 9 -1.15 17.71 -25.65
CA LEU A 9 -2.16 17.43 -24.61
C LEU A 9 -2.31 18.56 -23.59
N GLY A 10 -1.50 19.60 -23.69
CA GLY A 10 -1.37 20.63 -22.67
C GLY A 10 -2.05 21.95 -22.92
N ASP A 11 -2.71 22.14 -24.02
CA ASP A 11 -3.32 23.44 -24.27
C ASP A 11 -4.81 23.45 -23.94
N VAL A 12 -5.08 24.30 -22.95
CA VAL A 12 -6.24 25.15 -22.80
C VAL A 12 -7.48 24.57 -22.13
N TYR A 13 -7.81 25.17 -21.07
CA TYR A 13 -9.04 25.49 -20.30
C TYR A 13 -10.36 24.75 -20.61
N LYS A 14 -10.64 24.36 -21.84
CA LYS A 14 -11.86 23.68 -22.28
C LYS A 14 -11.60 23.03 -23.63
N ARG A 15 -11.19 21.76 -23.66
CA ARG A 15 -11.17 21.07 -24.93
C ARG A 15 -12.53 20.51 -25.28
N GLN A 16 -13.08 21.02 -26.35
CA GLN A 16 -14.28 20.47 -26.95
C GLN A 16 -13.91 19.19 -27.71
N MET A 17 -14.51 18.07 -27.27
CA MET A 17 -14.54 16.84 -28.03
C MET A 17 -15.86 16.79 -28.77
N TYR A 18 -15.83 17.02 -30.08
CA TYR A 18 -17.02 17.04 -30.93
C TYR A 18 -18.16 17.96 -30.41
N GLY A 19 -17.79 19.18 -30.01
CA GLY A 19 -18.75 20.19 -29.53
C GLY A 19 -19.17 20.05 -28.06
N ARG A 20 -18.66 19.04 -27.33
CA ARG A 20 -18.92 18.88 -25.89
C ARG A 20 -17.64 19.14 -25.09
N GLU A 21 -17.80 19.85 -23.98
CA GLU A 21 -16.68 20.15 -23.09
C GLU A 21 -16.27 18.91 -22.30
N MET A 22 -14.96 18.60 -22.33
CA MET A 22 -14.33 17.65 -21.44
C MET A 22 -13.32 18.38 -20.56
N LYS A 23 -13.32 18.12 -19.26
CA LYS A 23 -12.54 18.86 -18.27
C LYS A 23 -11.78 17.90 -17.36
N ASP A 24 -10.55 18.28 -17.05
CA ASP A 24 -9.81 17.68 -15.94
C ASP A 24 -10.24 18.32 -14.62
N HIS A 25 -10.00 17.66 -13.50
CA HIS A 25 -10.45 18.14 -12.19
C HIS A 25 -9.80 19.48 -11.79
N ASN A 26 -8.63 19.81 -12.31
CA ASN A 26 -7.89 21.05 -12.04
C ASN A 26 -8.07 22.15 -13.12
N TRP A 27 -9.08 22.01 -13.99
CA TRP A 27 -9.32 22.93 -15.10
C TRP A 27 -9.43 24.41 -14.68
N ARG A 28 -9.95 24.68 -13.48
CA ARG A 28 -10.05 26.04 -12.90
C ARG A 28 -8.70 26.60 -12.45
N ARG A 29 -7.68 25.76 -12.33
CA ARG A 29 -6.32 26.12 -11.88
C ARG A 29 -5.29 26.11 -13.02
N GLY A 30 -5.74 26.15 -14.27
CA GLY A 30 -4.87 26.19 -15.46
C GLY A 30 -4.58 24.84 -16.10
N GLY A 31 -5.14 23.72 -15.60
CA GLY A 31 -4.88 22.39 -16.16
C GLY A 31 -3.49 21.84 -15.83
N TYR A 32 -3.06 20.81 -16.57
CA TYR A 32 -1.79 20.11 -16.32
C TYR A 32 -0.68 20.42 -17.32
N GLY A 33 -0.96 21.18 -18.39
CA GLY A 33 0.00 21.36 -19.46
C GLY A 33 0.24 20.08 -20.27
N MET A 34 1.43 19.92 -20.86
CA MET A 34 1.79 18.72 -21.62
C MET A 34 2.09 17.55 -20.68
N LEU A 35 1.47 16.41 -20.94
CA LEU A 35 1.63 15.17 -20.17
C LEU A 35 2.12 14.03 -21.06
N THR A 36 2.97 13.18 -20.52
CA THR A 36 3.26 11.87 -21.10
C THR A 36 2.11 10.91 -20.82
N LEU A 37 2.04 9.76 -21.52
CA LEU A 37 1.03 8.73 -21.27
C LEU A 37 1.01 8.26 -19.79
N PRO A 38 2.15 7.92 -19.15
CA PRO A 38 2.16 7.61 -17.71
C PRO A 38 1.60 8.75 -16.85
N GLN A 39 2.05 9.99 -17.06
CA GLN A 39 1.56 11.15 -16.31
C GLN A 39 0.05 11.37 -16.48
N THR A 40 -0.47 11.14 -17.70
CA THR A 40 -1.91 11.23 -17.97
C THR A 40 -2.72 10.29 -17.06
N LEU A 41 -2.23 9.06 -16.85
CA LEU A 41 -2.86 8.11 -15.93
C LEU A 41 -2.64 8.47 -14.47
N MET A 42 -1.45 8.94 -14.09
CA MET A 42 -1.10 9.34 -12.73
C MET A 42 -1.99 10.47 -12.21
N VAL A 43 -2.22 11.48 -13.04
CA VAL A 43 -3.07 12.63 -12.68
C VAL A 43 -4.53 12.45 -13.11
N SER A 44 -4.88 11.28 -13.67
CA SER A 44 -6.24 10.97 -14.13
C SER A 44 -6.82 12.04 -15.06
N SER A 45 -6.03 12.47 -16.07
CA SER A 45 -6.48 13.46 -17.04
C SER A 45 -7.53 12.86 -17.99
N ASN A 46 -8.76 13.34 -17.88
CA ASN A 46 -9.84 12.96 -18.79
C ASN A 46 -9.51 13.36 -20.24
N ILE A 47 -8.98 14.58 -20.41
CA ILE A 47 -8.61 15.13 -21.73
C ILE A 47 -7.50 14.29 -22.34
N GLY A 48 -6.48 13.95 -21.57
CA GLY A 48 -5.35 13.16 -22.04
C GLY A 48 -5.76 11.76 -22.50
N VAL A 49 -6.49 11.02 -21.66
CA VAL A 49 -6.96 9.66 -22.00
C VAL A 49 -7.89 9.68 -23.20
N SER A 50 -8.89 10.57 -23.21
CA SER A 50 -9.87 10.60 -24.30
C SER A 50 -9.25 10.96 -25.65
N ARG A 51 -8.24 11.83 -25.68
CA ARG A 51 -7.52 12.15 -26.93
C ARG A 51 -6.71 10.98 -27.44
N ILE A 52 -5.93 10.35 -26.58
CA ILE A 52 -5.12 9.19 -26.99
C ILE A 52 -6.02 8.10 -27.60
N ILE A 53 -7.16 7.82 -26.98
CA ILE A 53 -8.09 6.82 -27.49
C ILE A 53 -8.79 7.29 -28.76
N ASP A 54 -9.21 8.55 -28.83
CA ASP A 54 -9.85 9.08 -30.02
C ASP A 54 -8.88 9.13 -31.21
N ASP A 55 -7.65 9.61 -31.02
CA ASP A 55 -6.62 9.66 -32.06
C ASP A 55 -6.33 8.27 -32.66
N HIS A 56 -6.41 7.20 -31.86
CA HIS A 56 -6.11 5.84 -32.30
C HIS A 56 -7.32 5.08 -32.84
N TYR A 57 -8.53 5.37 -32.37
CA TYR A 57 -9.69 4.49 -32.58
C TYR A 57 -10.91 5.19 -33.14
N HIS A 58 -10.92 6.52 -33.41
CA HIS A 58 -12.13 7.22 -33.90
C HIS A 58 -12.70 6.63 -35.18
N ASN A 59 -11.84 6.11 -36.08
CA ASN A 59 -12.26 5.47 -37.34
C ASN A 59 -12.65 3.98 -37.15
N THR A 60 -12.23 3.35 -36.04
CA THR A 60 -12.43 1.92 -35.78
C THR A 60 -12.76 1.70 -34.29
N PRO A 61 -13.86 2.31 -33.77
CA PRO A 61 -14.20 2.24 -32.35
C PRO A 61 -14.48 0.80 -31.88
N GLU A 62 -14.89 -0.09 -32.79
CA GLU A 62 -15.05 -1.53 -32.51
C GLU A 62 -13.74 -2.16 -32.03
N LYS A 63 -12.59 -1.75 -32.55
CA LYS A 63 -11.28 -2.29 -32.10
C LYS A 63 -10.97 -1.93 -30.66
N PHE A 64 -11.35 -0.73 -30.23
CA PHE A 64 -11.23 -0.32 -28.82
C PHE A 64 -12.08 -1.19 -27.91
N VAL A 65 -13.37 -1.34 -28.26
CA VAL A 65 -14.30 -2.15 -27.45
C VAL A 65 -13.89 -3.62 -27.46
N GLN A 66 -13.49 -4.18 -28.64
CA GLN A 66 -12.93 -5.53 -28.70
C GLN A 66 -11.69 -5.69 -27.83
N GLY A 67 -10.86 -4.63 -27.72
CA GLY A 67 -9.73 -4.60 -26.80
C GLY A 67 -10.18 -4.79 -25.36
N ILE A 68 -11.21 -4.07 -24.92
CA ILE A 68 -11.77 -4.20 -23.56
C ILE A 68 -12.31 -5.62 -23.32
N TYR A 69 -13.02 -6.21 -24.31
CA TYR A 69 -13.49 -7.58 -24.21
C TYR A 69 -12.31 -8.58 -24.11
N ARG A 70 -11.25 -8.39 -24.90
CA ARG A 70 -10.04 -9.24 -24.80
C ARG A 70 -9.35 -9.17 -23.44
N LEU A 71 -9.42 -8.02 -22.78
CA LEU A 71 -8.90 -7.84 -21.42
C LEU A 71 -9.76 -8.51 -20.35
N GLY A 72 -10.92 -9.08 -20.70
CA GLY A 72 -11.79 -9.81 -19.79
C GLY A 72 -12.70 -8.94 -18.91
N LEU A 73 -12.72 -7.61 -19.11
CA LEU A 73 -13.52 -6.70 -18.27
C LEU A 73 -15.03 -6.90 -18.45
N ALA A 74 -15.45 -7.44 -19.60
CA ALA A 74 -16.84 -7.72 -19.93
C ALA A 74 -17.24 -9.20 -19.75
N ASP A 75 -16.34 -10.04 -19.23
CA ASP A 75 -16.63 -11.45 -19.01
C ASP A 75 -17.73 -11.62 -17.96
N ASP A 76 -18.58 -12.63 -18.18
CA ASP A 76 -19.51 -13.05 -17.15
C ASP A 76 -18.76 -13.84 -16.09
N LEU A 77 -18.77 -13.32 -14.87
CA LEU A 77 -18.04 -13.92 -13.75
C LEU A 77 -18.88 -14.98 -13.01
N HIS A 78 -20.13 -15.23 -13.45
CA HIS A 78 -21.05 -16.19 -12.84
C HIS A 78 -21.12 -16.11 -11.32
N ILE A 79 -21.26 -14.86 -10.81
CA ILE A 79 -21.26 -14.58 -9.38
C ILE A 79 -22.50 -15.23 -8.72
N PRO A 80 -22.33 -16.15 -7.76
CA PRO A 80 -23.44 -16.90 -7.14
C PRO A 80 -24.14 -16.10 -6.05
N LEU A 81 -24.45 -14.82 -6.33
CA LEU A 81 -25.16 -13.93 -5.42
C LEU A 81 -26.40 -13.37 -6.09
N GLN A 82 -27.51 -13.34 -5.36
CA GLN A 82 -28.76 -12.75 -5.87
C GLN A 82 -28.55 -11.27 -6.18
N GLY A 83 -28.99 -10.82 -7.36
CA GLY A 83 -28.84 -9.44 -7.82
C GLY A 83 -27.47 -9.14 -8.46
N ALA A 84 -26.58 -10.11 -8.59
CA ALA A 84 -25.36 -9.94 -9.36
C ALA A 84 -25.68 -9.62 -10.81
N SER A 85 -24.90 -8.73 -11.42
CA SER A 85 -25.04 -8.35 -12.83
C SER A 85 -23.70 -8.41 -13.53
N SER A 86 -23.72 -8.78 -14.82
CA SER A 86 -22.56 -8.77 -15.68
C SER A 86 -22.25 -7.35 -16.18
N ALA A 87 -21.01 -7.11 -16.59
CA ALA A 87 -20.61 -5.85 -17.18
C ALA A 87 -21.33 -5.61 -18.51
N ARG A 88 -21.73 -4.36 -18.74
CA ARG A 88 -22.40 -3.93 -19.98
C ARG A 88 -21.55 -2.86 -20.67
N ILE A 89 -20.93 -3.24 -21.77
CA ILE A 89 -20.09 -2.38 -22.60
C ILE A 89 -20.64 -2.46 -24.02
N ARG A 90 -21.11 -1.32 -24.53
CA ARG A 90 -21.78 -1.28 -25.83
C ARG A 90 -20.78 -1.48 -26.97
N MET A 91 -21.04 -2.46 -27.86
CA MET A 91 -20.31 -2.67 -29.10
C MET A 91 -20.89 -1.77 -30.20
N PRO A 92 -20.06 -1.02 -30.95
CA PRO A 92 -20.50 -0.27 -32.12
C PRO A 92 -21.11 -1.18 -33.17
N LYS A 93 -22.26 -0.82 -33.72
CA LYS A 93 -22.94 -1.54 -34.81
C LYS A 93 -23.08 -0.63 -36.01
N LYS A 94 -22.71 -1.12 -37.20
CA LYS A 94 -22.91 -0.44 -38.47
C LYS A 94 -24.29 -0.78 -39.06
N ASP A 95 -24.78 0.11 -39.89
CA ASP A 95 -26.01 -0.11 -40.67
C ASP A 95 -25.84 -1.31 -41.63
N SER A 96 -26.94 -1.72 -42.26
CA SER A 96 -26.96 -2.84 -43.23
C SER A 96 -26.03 -2.63 -44.41
N ARG A 97 -25.64 -1.40 -44.71
CA ARG A 97 -24.72 -1.03 -45.79
C ARG A 97 -23.25 -0.96 -45.33
N GLY A 98 -22.98 -1.16 -44.03
CA GLY A 98 -21.66 -1.08 -43.44
C GLY A 98 -21.03 0.32 -43.40
N LYS A 99 -21.84 1.37 -43.70
CA LYS A 99 -21.33 2.73 -43.87
C LYS A 99 -21.39 3.60 -42.64
N GLN A 100 -22.44 3.49 -41.81
CA GLN A 100 -22.66 4.37 -40.66
C GLN A 100 -22.91 3.57 -39.40
N TYR A 101 -22.39 4.06 -38.27
CA TYR A 101 -22.72 3.49 -36.96
C TYR A 101 -24.12 3.93 -36.53
N VAL A 102 -24.98 2.96 -36.23
CA VAL A 102 -26.41 3.23 -35.86
C VAL A 102 -26.61 3.42 -34.36
N ASN A 103 -25.71 2.94 -33.54
CA ASN A 103 -25.79 3.02 -32.07
C ASN A 103 -24.59 3.74 -31.43
N TRP A 104 -23.86 4.56 -32.22
CA TRP A 104 -22.62 5.18 -31.81
C TRP A 104 -22.51 6.61 -32.27
N SER A 105 -22.31 7.54 -31.36
CA SER A 105 -22.08 8.95 -31.66
C SER A 105 -20.59 9.29 -31.68
N LYS A 106 -20.23 10.42 -32.26
CA LYS A 106 -18.83 10.90 -32.24
C LYS A 106 -18.29 11.10 -30.82
N THR A 107 -19.15 11.39 -29.84
CA THR A 107 -18.77 11.60 -28.45
C THR A 107 -18.68 10.29 -27.65
N THR A 108 -19.26 9.18 -28.13
CA THR A 108 -19.30 7.93 -27.39
C THR A 108 -17.90 7.40 -27.04
N LEU A 109 -16.98 7.35 -27.99
CA LEU A 109 -15.62 6.84 -27.78
C LEU A 109 -14.83 7.65 -26.72
N PRO A 110 -14.75 9.01 -26.84
CA PRO A 110 -14.08 9.81 -25.82
C PRO A 110 -14.64 9.65 -24.40
N TRP A 111 -15.97 9.57 -24.28
CA TRP A 111 -16.62 9.40 -22.97
C TRP A 111 -16.46 7.97 -22.42
N MET A 112 -16.52 6.96 -23.28
CA MET A 112 -16.29 5.57 -22.90
C MET A 112 -14.86 5.36 -22.41
N SER A 113 -13.87 6.03 -23.00
CA SER A 113 -12.47 5.92 -22.61
C SER A 113 -12.17 6.35 -21.17
N ILE A 114 -13.04 7.17 -20.59
CA ILE A 114 -12.96 7.62 -19.20
C ILE A 114 -14.02 6.98 -18.30
N GLY A 115 -14.70 5.92 -18.80
CA GLY A 115 -15.60 5.07 -18.01
C GLY A 115 -17.09 5.41 -18.09
N TYR A 116 -17.49 6.46 -18.83
CA TYR A 116 -18.92 6.71 -19.08
C TYR A 116 -19.47 5.80 -20.18
N GLU A 117 -20.77 5.74 -20.31
CA GLU A 117 -21.50 4.86 -21.27
C GLU A 117 -21.20 3.35 -21.09
N THR A 118 -20.61 2.97 -19.96
CA THR A 118 -20.38 1.60 -19.55
C THR A 118 -21.00 1.33 -18.18
N GLN A 119 -21.34 0.08 -17.91
CA GLN A 119 -21.78 -0.38 -16.60
C GLN A 119 -20.89 -1.57 -16.23
N VAL A 120 -19.94 -1.35 -15.33
CA VAL A 120 -19.01 -2.37 -14.89
C VAL A 120 -19.17 -2.56 -13.38
N PRO A 121 -19.61 -3.74 -12.94
CA PRO A 121 -19.73 -4.03 -11.51
C PRO A 121 -18.38 -3.90 -10.81
N PRO A 122 -18.32 -3.47 -9.55
CA PRO A 122 -17.07 -3.40 -8.80
C PRO A 122 -16.29 -4.71 -8.79
N ILE A 123 -16.96 -5.85 -8.72
CA ILE A 123 -16.30 -7.16 -8.74
C ILE A 123 -15.58 -7.43 -10.07
N SER A 124 -16.14 -6.99 -11.22
CA SER A 124 -15.48 -7.12 -12.51
C SER A 124 -14.23 -6.23 -12.59
N THR A 125 -14.30 -5.01 -12.04
CA THR A 125 -13.15 -4.12 -11.90
C THR A 125 -12.08 -4.76 -11.00
N LEU A 126 -12.47 -5.30 -9.85
CA LEU A 126 -11.55 -5.97 -8.93
C LEU A 126 -10.87 -7.18 -9.58
N THR A 127 -11.64 -8.01 -10.31
CA THR A 127 -11.10 -9.17 -11.03
C THR A 127 -10.07 -8.75 -12.08
N PHE A 128 -10.29 -7.64 -12.77
CA PHE A 128 -9.33 -7.08 -13.71
C PHE A 128 -8.04 -6.57 -13.02
N TYR A 129 -8.16 -5.85 -11.91
CA TYR A 129 -6.98 -5.42 -11.12
C TYR A 129 -6.25 -6.62 -10.52
N ASN A 130 -6.97 -7.64 -10.06
CA ASN A 130 -6.40 -8.90 -9.60
C ASN A 130 -5.59 -9.59 -10.72
N ALA A 131 -6.10 -9.59 -11.97
CA ALA A 131 -5.35 -10.14 -13.09
C ALA A 131 -4.04 -9.38 -13.37
N ILE A 132 -4.03 -8.05 -13.23
CA ILE A 132 -2.78 -7.27 -13.32
C ILE A 132 -1.82 -7.67 -12.20
N ALA A 133 -2.30 -7.74 -10.96
CA ALA A 133 -1.53 -8.17 -9.80
C ALA A 133 -0.97 -9.60 -9.96
N ASN A 134 -1.71 -10.48 -10.61
CA ASN A 134 -1.34 -11.88 -10.86
C ASN A 134 -0.54 -12.07 -12.17
N GLY A 135 0.26 -11.09 -12.56
CA GLY A 135 1.13 -11.18 -13.73
C GLY A 135 0.41 -11.25 -15.08
N GLY A 136 -0.90 -10.98 -15.12
CA GLY A 136 -1.76 -11.06 -16.31
C GLY A 136 -2.70 -12.25 -16.33
N LYS A 137 -2.59 -13.18 -15.40
CA LYS A 137 -3.49 -14.35 -15.29
C LYS A 137 -4.78 -13.94 -14.56
N MET A 138 -5.92 -14.06 -15.23
CA MET A 138 -7.23 -13.73 -14.68
C MET A 138 -7.91 -14.98 -14.11
N VAL A 139 -8.30 -14.91 -12.84
CA VAL A 139 -9.03 -15.97 -12.15
C VAL A 139 -10.43 -15.51 -11.75
N ALA A 140 -11.39 -16.43 -11.76
CA ALA A 140 -12.74 -16.15 -11.32
C ALA A 140 -12.79 -15.84 -9.82
N PRO A 141 -13.62 -14.89 -9.37
CA PRO A 141 -13.88 -14.69 -7.95
C PRO A 141 -14.41 -15.96 -7.30
N ARG A 142 -13.78 -16.37 -6.19
CA ARG A 142 -14.15 -17.58 -5.45
C ARG A 142 -14.63 -17.17 -4.05
N PHE A 143 -15.90 -17.43 -3.74
CA PHE A 143 -16.52 -17.08 -2.47
C PHE A 143 -16.44 -18.21 -1.43
N VAL A 144 -16.29 -19.46 -1.89
CA VAL A 144 -16.17 -20.64 -1.04
C VAL A 144 -14.89 -21.36 -1.38
N LYS A 145 -14.01 -21.55 -0.42
CA LYS A 145 -12.76 -22.31 -0.59
C LYS A 145 -13.00 -23.80 -0.40
N ALA A 146 -13.71 -24.16 0.68
CA ALA A 146 -13.98 -25.56 1.01
C ALA A 146 -15.27 -25.70 1.80
N VAL A 147 -15.87 -26.90 1.75
CA VAL A 147 -16.93 -27.33 2.66
C VAL A 147 -16.30 -28.25 3.71
N MET A 148 -16.55 -27.94 4.98
CA MET A 148 -16.01 -28.71 6.10
C MET A 148 -17.15 -29.29 6.95
N LYS A 149 -16.95 -30.50 7.49
CA LYS A 149 -17.80 -31.13 8.49
C LYS A 149 -16.92 -31.70 9.60
N ASP A 150 -17.21 -31.34 10.84
CA ASP A 150 -16.49 -31.80 12.04
C ASP A 150 -14.96 -31.58 11.93
N GLY A 151 -14.53 -30.44 11.34
CA GLY A 151 -13.12 -30.11 11.12
C GLY A 151 -12.44 -30.79 9.93
N VAL A 152 -13.15 -31.68 9.22
CA VAL A 152 -12.64 -32.39 8.03
C VAL A 152 -13.14 -31.73 6.75
N VAL A 153 -12.23 -31.50 5.79
CA VAL A 153 -12.59 -31.00 4.47
C VAL A 153 -13.31 -32.07 3.68
N ILE A 154 -14.59 -31.84 3.33
CA ILE A 154 -15.40 -32.74 2.53
C ILE A 154 -15.24 -32.46 1.04
N LYS A 155 -15.13 -31.18 0.68
CA LYS A 155 -15.01 -30.71 -0.71
C LYS A 155 -14.17 -29.45 -0.73
N GLU A 156 -13.19 -29.41 -1.60
CA GLU A 156 -12.42 -28.22 -1.94
C GLU A 156 -12.80 -27.73 -3.35
N PHE A 157 -12.75 -26.41 -3.55
CA PHE A 157 -13.02 -25.79 -4.84
C PHE A 157 -11.71 -25.18 -5.36
N ASP A 158 -11.26 -25.63 -6.51
CA ASP A 158 -10.07 -25.09 -7.15
C ASP A 158 -10.30 -23.70 -7.76
N PRO A 159 -9.25 -22.88 -7.89
CA PRO A 159 -9.33 -21.63 -8.65
C PRO A 159 -9.66 -21.90 -10.13
N VAL A 160 -10.65 -21.18 -10.66
CA VAL A 160 -11.03 -21.25 -12.08
C VAL A 160 -10.30 -20.15 -12.85
N VAL A 161 -9.50 -20.52 -13.83
CA VAL A 161 -8.78 -19.59 -14.71
C VAL A 161 -9.72 -19.15 -15.82
N LEU A 162 -10.01 -17.85 -15.88
CA LEU A 162 -10.80 -17.24 -16.95
C LEU A 162 -9.93 -16.94 -18.18
N ARG A 163 -8.72 -16.46 -17.96
CA ARG A 163 -7.74 -16.13 -19.00
C ARG A 163 -6.33 -16.40 -18.51
N GLU A 164 -5.54 -17.12 -19.28
CA GLU A 164 -4.14 -17.37 -18.91
C GLU A 164 -3.30 -16.09 -18.98
N GLN A 165 -3.63 -15.17 -19.91
CA GLN A 165 -2.90 -13.94 -20.07
C GLN A 165 -3.78 -12.85 -20.69
N ILE A 166 -4.03 -11.75 -19.95
CA ILE A 166 -4.83 -10.61 -20.43
C ILE A 166 -4.00 -9.65 -21.31
N ALA A 167 -2.69 -9.55 -21.08
CA ALA A 167 -1.77 -8.71 -21.84
C ALA A 167 -0.34 -9.24 -21.74
N LYS A 168 0.55 -8.79 -22.63
CA LYS A 168 1.97 -9.17 -22.60
C LYS A 168 2.59 -8.84 -21.24
N GLU A 169 3.47 -9.68 -20.75
CA GLU A 169 4.16 -9.48 -19.45
C GLU A 169 4.82 -8.10 -19.34
N SER A 170 5.47 -7.64 -20.40
CA SER A 170 6.08 -6.30 -20.47
C SER A 170 5.05 -5.17 -20.31
N THR A 171 3.80 -5.39 -20.78
CA THR A 171 2.70 -4.43 -20.60
C THR A 171 2.20 -4.45 -19.16
N ILE A 172 2.08 -5.64 -18.56
CA ILE A 172 1.71 -5.81 -17.15
C ILE A 172 2.72 -5.10 -16.25
N LYS A 173 4.02 -5.32 -16.46
CA LYS A 173 5.09 -4.63 -15.69
C LYS A 173 4.99 -3.10 -15.81
N LYS A 174 4.77 -2.58 -17.03
CA LYS A 174 4.61 -1.14 -17.24
C LYS A 174 3.40 -0.56 -16.54
N ILE A 175 2.24 -1.23 -16.65
CA ILE A 175 1.02 -0.72 -16.00
C ILE A 175 1.11 -0.81 -14.48
N THR A 176 1.74 -1.85 -13.92
CA THR A 176 2.01 -1.96 -12.48
C THR A 176 2.83 -0.76 -11.98
N THR A 177 3.92 -0.41 -12.67
CA THR A 177 4.72 0.77 -12.33
C THR A 177 3.91 2.06 -12.42
N ILE A 178 3.08 2.22 -13.46
CA ILE A 178 2.22 3.41 -13.58
C ILE A 178 1.19 3.47 -12.44
N LEU A 179 0.56 2.34 -12.09
CA LEU A 179 -0.40 2.26 -10.99
C LEU A 179 0.25 2.52 -9.62
N GLU A 180 1.49 2.09 -9.43
CA GLU A 180 2.28 2.46 -8.24
C GLU A 180 2.54 3.98 -8.23
N HIS A 181 2.96 4.58 -9.34
CA HIS A 181 3.17 6.03 -9.44
C HIS A 181 1.87 6.84 -9.26
N VAL A 182 0.69 6.31 -9.60
CA VAL A 182 -0.60 6.94 -9.23
C VAL A 182 -0.70 7.14 -7.72
N VAL A 183 -0.17 6.18 -6.94
CA VAL A 183 -0.21 6.22 -5.47
C VAL A 183 0.95 7.04 -4.92
N SER A 184 2.19 6.78 -5.33
CA SER A 184 3.37 7.47 -4.77
C SER A 184 3.46 8.94 -5.20
N GLN A 185 3.06 9.29 -6.42
CA GLN A 185 3.28 10.62 -7.01
C GLN A 185 1.98 11.30 -7.50
N GLY A 186 0.93 10.52 -7.76
CA GLY A 186 -0.31 10.97 -8.39
C GLY A 186 -1.45 11.31 -7.42
N LEU A 187 -2.69 11.09 -7.88
CA LEU A 187 -3.92 11.39 -7.14
C LEU A 187 -4.29 10.32 -6.09
N GLY A 188 -3.59 9.20 -6.06
CA GLY A 188 -3.83 8.09 -5.15
C GLY A 188 -3.07 8.16 -3.83
N LYS A 189 -2.33 9.23 -3.53
CA LYS A 189 -1.41 9.33 -2.39
C LYS A 189 -2.01 8.90 -1.04
N LYS A 190 -3.29 9.17 -0.81
CA LYS A 190 -3.97 8.78 0.44
C LYS A 190 -4.25 7.28 0.58
N ALA A 191 -4.06 6.51 -0.47
CA ALA A 191 -4.14 5.05 -0.42
C ALA A 191 -2.78 4.39 -0.17
N GLY A 192 -1.68 5.16 -0.21
CA GLY A 192 -0.32 4.68 -0.01
C GLY A 192 0.02 4.44 1.45
N SER A 193 0.95 3.54 1.69
CA SER A 193 1.50 3.18 3.00
C SER A 193 2.97 3.62 3.10
N PRO A 194 3.46 3.99 4.29
CA PRO A 194 4.89 4.18 4.52
C PRO A 194 5.65 2.85 4.62
N SER A 195 4.95 1.73 4.85
CA SER A 195 5.54 0.42 5.15
C SER A 195 5.66 -0.49 3.92
N PHE A 196 4.82 -0.27 2.89
CA PHE A 196 4.80 -1.06 1.65
C PHE A 196 4.26 -0.25 0.48
N LEU A 197 4.65 -0.63 -0.73
CA LEU A 197 4.19 0.04 -1.94
C LEU A 197 2.80 -0.46 -2.33
N VAL A 198 1.95 0.48 -2.75
CA VAL A 198 0.59 0.21 -3.24
C VAL A 198 0.49 0.60 -4.70
N ALA A 199 -0.11 -0.25 -5.52
CA ALA A 199 -0.47 0.05 -6.89
C ALA A 199 -1.99 0.14 -7.03
N GLY A 200 -2.51 1.22 -7.63
CA GLY A 200 -3.95 1.38 -7.76
C GLY A 200 -4.37 2.64 -8.50
N LYS A 201 -5.67 2.81 -8.64
CA LYS A 201 -6.27 3.93 -9.36
C LYS A 201 -7.52 4.45 -8.66
N THR A 202 -7.63 5.75 -8.60
CA THR A 202 -8.81 6.47 -8.14
C THR A 202 -9.88 6.54 -9.21
N GLY A 203 -11.15 6.49 -8.82
CA GLY A 203 -12.29 6.77 -9.67
C GLY A 203 -13.21 7.78 -9.01
N THR A 204 -13.78 8.70 -9.82
CA THR A 204 -14.80 9.66 -9.39
C THR A 204 -15.78 9.82 -10.53
N ALA A 205 -16.87 9.11 -10.51
CA ALA A 205 -17.89 9.14 -11.53
C ALA A 205 -19.18 9.81 -11.03
N GLN A 206 -19.80 10.61 -11.89
CA GLN A 206 -21.15 11.10 -11.63
C GLN A 206 -22.17 10.00 -11.94
N ILE A 207 -23.15 9.82 -11.06
CA ILE A 207 -24.23 8.85 -11.24
C ILE A 207 -25.42 9.54 -11.90
N SER A 208 -25.87 9.00 -13.04
CA SER A 208 -27.10 9.45 -13.70
C SER A 208 -28.34 9.02 -12.92
N LYS A 209 -29.33 9.89 -12.82
CA LYS A 209 -30.64 9.60 -12.21
C LYS A 209 -31.64 9.07 -13.23
N GLY A 210 -31.24 8.15 -14.09
CA GLY A 210 -32.12 7.58 -15.13
C GLY A 210 -32.51 8.63 -16.18
N ALA A 211 -33.81 8.72 -16.50
CA ALA A 211 -34.34 9.65 -17.51
C ALA A 211 -34.07 11.14 -17.21
N ALA A 212 -33.86 11.49 -15.94
CA ALA A 212 -33.51 12.86 -15.53
C ALA A 212 -32.05 13.24 -15.76
N GLY A 213 -31.18 12.27 -16.13
CA GLY A 213 -29.79 12.49 -16.48
C GLY A 213 -28.91 12.94 -15.30
N TYR A 214 -27.83 13.66 -15.61
CA TYR A 214 -26.82 14.11 -14.62
C TYR A 214 -27.15 15.46 -13.97
N LYS A 215 -28.11 16.22 -14.49
CA LYS A 215 -28.33 17.63 -14.10
C LYS A 215 -29.54 17.86 -13.17
N SER A 216 -30.29 16.83 -12.81
CA SER A 216 -31.49 16.99 -11.98
C SER A 216 -31.16 16.95 -10.49
N GLY A 217 -31.24 18.11 -9.83
CA GLY A 217 -31.05 18.23 -8.38
C GLY A 217 -29.61 18.03 -7.91
N GLN A 218 -29.42 17.56 -6.68
CA GLN A 218 -28.11 17.32 -6.11
C GLN A 218 -27.40 16.17 -6.84
N MET A 219 -26.19 16.43 -7.36
CA MET A 219 -25.37 15.43 -8.05
C MET A 219 -24.94 14.32 -7.09
N ASN A 220 -25.06 13.07 -7.53
CA ASN A 220 -24.53 11.91 -6.82
C ASN A 220 -23.26 11.42 -7.51
N TYR A 221 -22.34 10.93 -6.70
CA TYR A 221 -21.04 10.44 -7.14
C TYR A 221 -20.85 9.01 -6.68
N LEU A 222 -20.21 8.21 -7.54
CA LEU A 222 -19.58 6.95 -7.18
C LEU A 222 -18.07 7.21 -7.08
N LEU A 223 -17.55 7.15 -5.88
CA LEU A 223 -16.14 7.27 -5.57
C LEU A 223 -15.56 5.89 -5.46
N SER A 224 -14.39 5.66 -6.02
CA SER A 224 -13.75 4.36 -5.93
C SER A 224 -12.23 4.47 -5.83
N PHE A 225 -11.65 3.44 -5.25
CA PHE A 225 -10.23 3.13 -5.35
C PHE A 225 -10.10 1.62 -5.55
N ALA A 226 -9.45 1.21 -6.63
CA ALA A 226 -9.12 -0.18 -6.91
C ALA A 226 -7.62 -0.34 -7.01
N GLY A 227 -7.07 -1.38 -6.36
CA GLY A 227 -5.63 -1.57 -6.32
C GLY A 227 -5.23 -2.90 -5.70
N PHE A 228 -3.93 -3.06 -5.53
CA PHE A 228 -3.31 -4.24 -4.93
C PHE A 228 -2.05 -3.87 -4.17
N PHE A 229 -1.67 -4.72 -3.24
CA PHE A 229 -0.50 -4.53 -2.37
C PHE A 229 0.08 -5.88 -1.92
N PRO A 230 1.45 -5.92 -1.65
CA PRO A 230 2.45 -4.97 -2.11
C PRO A 230 2.48 -4.83 -3.63
N ALA A 231 2.97 -3.70 -4.19
CA ALA A 231 2.84 -3.38 -5.62
C ALA A 231 3.59 -4.35 -6.55
N TYR A 232 4.78 -4.79 -6.16
CA TYR A 232 5.66 -5.63 -6.99
C TYR A 232 5.69 -7.11 -6.59
N GLU A 233 5.15 -7.43 -5.40
CA GLU A 233 4.90 -8.80 -4.93
C GLU A 233 3.47 -8.89 -4.40
N PRO A 234 2.46 -8.79 -5.29
CA PRO A 234 1.07 -8.65 -4.87
C PRO A 234 0.57 -9.88 -4.13
N ARG A 235 0.03 -9.66 -2.93
CA ARG A 235 -0.65 -10.69 -2.14
C ARG A 235 -2.14 -10.45 -2.04
N TYR A 236 -2.56 -9.18 -2.10
CA TYR A 236 -3.96 -8.78 -1.92
C TYR A 236 -4.38 -7.78 -2.97
N SER A 237 -5.61 -7.90 -3.45
CA SER A 237 -6.29 -6.89 -4.26
C SER A 237 -7.57 -6.44 -3.55
N CYS A 238 -7.87 -5.16 -3.61
CA CYS A 238 -9.02 -4.57 -2.94
C CYS A 238 -9.67 -3.49 -3.82
N ILE A 239 -10.98 -3.36 -3.72
CA ILE A 239 -11.73 -2.23 -4.26
C ILE A 239 -12.63 -1.64 -3.18
N VAL A 240 -12.60 -0.32 -3.05
CA VAL A 240 -13.49 0.44 -2.18
C VAL A 240 -14.38 1.32 -3.03
N CYS A 241 -15.70 1.19 -2.87
CA CYS A 241 -16.69 1.99 -3.56
C CYS A 241 -17.59 2.72 -2.55
N ILE A 242 -17.73 4.04 -2.70
CA ILE A 242 -18.52 4.89 -1.82
C ILE A 242 -19.49 5.71 -2.67
N GLN A 243 -20.80 5.61 -2.41
CA GLN A 243 -21.76 6.53 -2.99
C GLN A 243 -21.89 7.77 -2.11
N LYS A 244 -21.85 8.94 -2.74
CA LYS A 244 -21.91 10.22 -2.04
C LYS A 244 -22.75 11.25 -2.82
N SER A 245 -23.58 11.99 -2.10
CA SER A 245 -24.30 13.14 -2.63
C SER A 245 -23.51 14.43 -2.43
N GLY A 246 -23.45 15.26 -3.47
CA GLY A 246 -22.82 16.58 -3.45
C GLY A 246 -21.28 16.58 -3.36
N LEU A 247 -20.72 17.78 -3.30
CA LEU A 247 -19.28 18.02 -3.15
C LEU A 247 -18.92 18.23 -1.66
N PRO A 248 -17.67 18.03 -1.25
CA PRO A 248 -16.55 17.52 -2.06
C PRO A 248 -16.68 16.04 -2.38
N ALA A 249 -16.24 15.62 -3.58
CA ALA A 249 -16.25 14.24 -4.03
C ALA A 249 -14.87 13.87 -4.60
N SER A 250 -14.21 12.92 -3.97
CA SER A 250 -12.84 12.50 -4.34
C SER A 250 -12.63 11.02 -4.06
N GLY A 251 -12.40 10.24 -5.12
CA GLY A 251 -12.07 8.82 -4.99
C GLY A 251 -10.78 8.60 -4.18
N GLY A 252 -9.72 9.37 -4.46
CA GLY A 252 -8.47 9.30 -3.69
C GLY A 252 -8.62 9.80 -2.26
N GLY A 253 -9.43 10.88 -2.06
CA GLY A 253 -9.61 11.50 -0.75
C GLY A 253 -10.51 10.73 0.22
N MET A 254 -11.41 9.89 -0.28
CA MET A 254 -12.37 9.12 0.52
C MET A 254 -12.11 7.62 0.39
N SER A 255 -12.34 7.04 -0.79
CA SER A 255 -12.14 5.60 -1.00
C SER A 255 -10.68 5.18 -0.83
N GLY A 256 -9.71 6.07 -1.18
CA GLY A 256 -8.29 5.81 -0.98
C GLY A 256 -7.89 5.74 0.50
N VAL A 257 -8.49 6.55 1.37
CA VAL A 257 -8.25 6.48 2.84
C VAL A 257 -8.75 5.15 3.39
N VAL A 258 -9.96 4.74 3.06
CA VAL A 258 -10.52 3.45 3.51
C VAL A 258 -9.69 2.28 2.98
N PHE A 259 -9.21 2.37 1.72
CA PHE A 259 -8.30 1.36 1.17
C PHE A 259 -6.99 1.28 1.97
N HIS A 260 -6.40 2.42 2.32
CA HIS A 260 -5.21 2.50 3.16
C HIS A 260 -5.40 1.77 4.49
N ASP A 261 -6.49 2.09 5.22
CA ASP A 261 -6.77 1.50 6.53
C ASP A 261 -6.96 -0.02 6.43
N ILE A 262 -7.64 -0.50 5.37
CA ILE A 262 -7.80 -1.94 5.10
C ILE A 262 -6.43 -2.58 4.80
N ALA A 263 -5.62 -1.95 3.95
CA ALA A 263 -4.32 -2.50 3.55
C ALA A 263 -3.35 -2.57 4.74
N GLU A 264 -3.27 -1.50 5.56
CA GLU A 264 -2.48 -1.48 6.80
C GLU A 264 -2.93 -2.58 7.77
N GLY A 265 -4.24 -2.70 7.98
CA GLY A 265 -4.79 -3.73 8.88
C GLY A 265 -4.45 -5.17 8.43
N ILE A 266 -4.56 -5.46 7.13
CA ILE A 266 -4.23 -6.77 6.57
C ILE A 266 -2.73 -7.04 6.67
N MET A 267 -1.89 -6.09 6.29
CA MET A 267 -0.43 -6.26 6.34
C MET A 267 0.08 -6.40 7.77
N ALA A 268 -0.48 -5.66 8.72
CA ALA A 268 -0.15 -5.81 10.14
C ALA A 268 -0.51 -7.21 10.69
N GLN A 269 -1.64 -7.79 10.25
CA GLN A 269 -2.01 -9.16 10.61
C GLN A 269 -1.11 -10.19 9.95
N SER A 270 -0.76 -10.01 8.67
CA SER A 270 0.15 -10.89 7.94
C SER A 270 1.53 -10.95 8.60
N LEU A 271 2.08 -9.80 9.02
CA LEU A 271 3.33 -9.73 9.76
C LEU A 271 3.26 -10.49 11.10
N LYS A 272 2.13 -10.43 11.83
CA LYS A 272 1.92 -11.20 13.05
C LYS A 272 1.86 -12.70 12.79
N LEU A 273 1.18 -13.12 11.72
CA LEU A 273 1.08 -14.53 11.34
C LEU A 273 2.43 -15.09 10.87
N GLU A 274 3.17 -14.33 10.03
CA GLU A 274 4.51 -14.72 9.58
C GLU A 274 5.50 -14.79 10.76
N ALA A 275 5.39 -13.90 11.74
CA ALA A 275 6.18 -13.96 12.97
C ALA A 275 5.85 -15.20 13.85
N SER A 276 4.63 -15.74 13.77
CA SER A 276 4.24 -16.95 14.48
C SER A 276 4.67 -18.25 13.78
N ASP A 277 4.71 -18.24 12.43
CA ASP A 277 5.04 -19.43 11.64
C ASP A 277 6.51 -19.50 11.22
N ALA A 278 7.19 -18.37 11.11
CA ALA A 278 8.58 -18.29 10.70
C ALA A 278 9.54 -18.50 11.87
N ARG A 279 9.54 -19.69 12.48
CA ARG A 279 10.62 -20.06 13.41
C ARG A 279 11.98 -20.26 12.72
N ASP A 280 12.08 -20.17 11.39
CA ASP A 280 13.29 -20.60 10.69
C ASP A 280 13.94 -19.68 9.64
N SER A 281 13.41 -18.51 9.27
CA SER A 281 14.21 -17.56 8.48
C SER A 281 13.52 -16.19 8.28
N LEU A 282 13.76 -15.26 9.17
CA LEU A 282 13.60 -13.85 8.90
C LEU A 282 14.91 -13.16 9.25
N SER A 283 15.48 -12.41 8.30
CA SER A 283 16.39 -11.32 8.62
C SER A 283 15.55 -10.24 9.33
N VAL A 284 15.25 -10.49 10.59
CA VAL A 284 14.60 -9.52 11.47
C VAL A 284 15.56 -8.35 11.55
N LEU A 285 15.10 -7.14 11.25
CA LEU A 285 15.79 -5.93 11.65
C LEU A 285 15.97 -6.01 13.16
N ILE A 286 17.19 -6.33 13.58
CA ILE A 286 17.53 -6.48 14.99
C ILE A 286 17.37 -5.11 15.63
N PRO A 287 16.48 -4.94 16.64
CA PRO A 287 16.35 -3.66 17.30
C PRO A 287 17.64 -3.31 18.00
N GLN A 288 18.04 -2.05 17.96
CA GLN A 288 19.15 -1.57 18.80
C GLN A 288 18.76 -1.72 20.28
N VAL A 289 19.43 -2.65 20.97
CA VAL A 289 19.22 -2.87 22.39
C VAL A 289 20.23 -2.05 23.18
N LYS A 290 19.72 -1.28 24.15
CA LYS A 290 20.59 -0.53 25.07
C LYS A 290 21.22 -1.49 26.07
N SER A 291 22.48 -1.25 26.41
CA SER A 291 23.11 -1.84 27.59
C SER A 291 22.36 -1.41 28.86
N GLY A 292 22.51 -2.15 29.94
CA GLY A 292 21.82 -1.87 31.20
C GLY A 292 21.33 -3.14 31.87
N ASN A 293 20.06 -3.20 32.27
CA ASN A 293 19.45 -4.40 32.80
C ASN A 293 19.21 -5.43 31.69
N VAL A 294 20.19 -6.29 31.42
CA VAL A 294 20.14 -7.29 30.34
C VAL A 294 19.17 -8.44 30.64
N LEU A 295 18.82 -8.68 31.91
CA LEU A 295 17.76 -9.64 32.24
C LEU A 295 16.40 -9.15 31.78
N ALA A 296 16.08 -7.89 32.00
CA ALA A 296 14.85 -7.27 31.52
C ALA A 296 14.84 -7.21 29.98
N ALA A 297 15.98 -6.89 29.35
CA ALA A 297 16.12 -6.91 27.91
C ALA A 297 15.89 -8.31 27.33
N SER A 298 16.44 -9.36 27.94
CA SER A 298 16.22 -10.76 27.56
C SER A 298 14.73 -11.13 27.59
N TYR A 299 14.04 -10.78 28.66
CA TYR A 299 12.61 -11.03 28.77
C TYR A 299 11.80 -10.38 27.65
N VAL A 300 12.07 -9.11 27.33
CA VAL A 300 11.38 -8.38 26.25
C VAL A 300 11.71 -8.98 24.89
N LEU A 301 12.99 -9.30 24.60
CA LEU A 301 13.40 -9.88 23.33
C LEU A 301 12.78 -11.28 23.11
N GLU A 302 12.64 -12.07 24.15
CA GLU A 302 11.97 -13.37 24.09
C GLU A 302 10.50 -13.23 23.72
N HIS A 303 9.79 -12.28 24.36
CA HIS A 303 8.37 -12.00 24.05
C HIS A 303 8.16 -11.38 22.65
N LEU A 304 9.18 -10.72 22.10
CA LEU A 304 9.17 -10.20 20.73
C LEU A 304 9.63 -11.26 19.70
N GLY A 305 10.01 -12.46 20.12
CA GLY A 305 10.51 -13.51 19.23
C GLY A 305 11.89 -13.22 18.63
N VAL A 306 12.66 -12.28 19.21
CA VAL A 306 13.99 -11.93 18.74
C VAL A 306 15.02 -12.91 19.27
N LYS A 307 15.82 -13.53 18.37
CA LYS A 307 16.89 -14.47 18.77
C LYS A 307 17.95 -13.76 19.59
N GLN A 308 18.30 -14.34 20.74
CA GLN A 308 19.31 -13.83 21.64
C GLN A 308 20.25 -14.93 22.13
N ARG A 309 21.45 -14.56 22.51
CA ARG A 309 22.41 -15.40 23.25
C ARG A 309 22.75 -14.71 24.56
N THR A 310 22.69 -15.45 25.65
CA THR A 310 23.03 -14.99 26.98
C THR A 310 24.26 -15.75 27.48
N ASP A 311 25.07 -15.12 28.33
CA ASP A 311 26.21 -15.74 29.01
C ASP A 311 25.86 -16.22 30.45
N TRP A 312 24.56 -16.29 30.75
CA TRP A 312 24.05 -16.82 32.01
C TRP A 312 23.01 -17.91 31.74
N ASP A 313 22.87 -18.85 32.71
CA ASP A 313 21.85 -19.85 32.70
C ASP A 313 20.58 -19.40 33.47
N GLY A 314 19.49 -20.16 33.35
CA GLY A 314 18.22 -19.83 33.98
C GLY A 314 18.22 -19.85 35.52
N SER A 315 19.32 -20.15 36.19
CA SER A 315 19.42 -20.24 37.67
C SER A 315 19.47 -18.87 38.37
N TYR A 316 19.58 -17.76 37.60
CA TYR A 316 19.64 -16.40 38.14
C TYR A 316 18.28 -15.72 38.34
N LEU A 317 17.19 -16.46 38.38
CA LEU A 317 15.82 -15.93 38.55
C LEU A 317 15.46 -15.40 39.95
N ASN A 318 16.45 -14.95 40.73
CA ASN A 318 16.23 -14.41 42.08
C ASN A 318 15.67 -12.97 42.09
N GLY A 319 15.15 -12.48 40.97
CA GLY A 319 14.55 -11.15 40.90
C GLY A 319 15.53 -9.96 40.91
N ASN A 320 16.83 -10.23 41.06
CA ASN A 320 17.86 -9.17 41.00
C ASN A 320 18.17 -8.81 39.54
N PRO A 321 18.40 -7.52 39.22
CA PRO A 321 18.79 -7.11 37.89
C PRO A 321 20.16 -7.69 37.53
N ILE A 322 20.31 -8.17 36.30
CA ILE A 322 21.63 -8.52 35.72
C ILE A 322 22.05 -7.34 34.86
N TRP A 323 23.15 -6.69 35.27
CA TRP A 323 23.73 -5.60 34.53
C TRP A 323 24.69 -6.13 33.45
N GLY A 324 24.59 -5.56 32.24
CA GLY A 324 25.37 -6.08 31.15
C GLY A 324 25.35 -5.21 29.89
N ARG A 325 26.02 -5.71 28.87
CA ARG A 325 26.11 -5.10 27.54
C ARG A 325 25.27 -5.89 26.55
N ALA A 326 24.65 -5.17 25.64
CA ALA A 326 24.02 -5.72 24.47
C ALA A 326 24.89 -5.41 23.24
N ASP A 327 25.42 -6.46 22.61
CA ASP A 327 26.25 -6.36 21.42
C ASP A 327 25.51 -6.95 20.22
N GLU A 328 25.55 -6.26 19.08
CA GLU A 328 25.11 -6.76 17.79
C GLU A 328 26.25 -7.58 17.17
N SER A 329 26.40 -8.84 17.60
CA SER A 329 27.53 -9.66 17.13
C SER A 329 27.27 -10.35 15.80
N ASP A 330 26.04 -10.40 15.34
CA ASP A 330 25.63 -11.05 14.08
C ASP A 330 24.31 -10.44 13.61
N ARG A 331 24.12 -10.33 12.29
CA ARG A 331 22.91 -9.70 11.71
C ARG A 331 21.57 -10.37 12.09
N SER A 332 21.60 -11.45 12.87
CA SER A 332 20.44 -12.24 13.25
C SER A 332 20.28 -12.52 14.73
N VAL A 333 21.24 -12.18 15.61
CA VAL A 333 21.24 -12.55 17.03
C VAL A 333 21.80 -11.43 17.89
N ILE A 334 21.04 -11.05 18.94
CA ILE A 334 21.52 -10.11 19.96
C ILE A 334 22.30 -10.89 21.01
N GLN A 335 23.53 -10.47 21.27
CA GLN A 335 24.34 -11.04 22.34
C GLN A 335 24.22 -10.19 23.60
N LEU A 336 23.69 -10.76 24.66
CA LEU A 336 23.59 -10.14 25.98
C LEU A 336 24.67 -10.73 26.88
N LYS A 337 25.63 -9.89 27.30
CA LYS A 337 26.75 -10.27 28.15
C LYS A 337 26.64 -9.63 29.51
N ARG A 338 26.75 -10.43 30.56
CA ARG A 338 26.84 -9.92 31.93
C ARG A 338 28.13 -9.14 32.15
N VAL A 339 28.02 -7.97 32.75
CA VAL A 339 29.17 -7.24 33.28
C VAL A 339 29.24 -7.52 34.77
N ASN A 340 30.37 -8.01 35.23
CA ASN A 340 30.58 -8.22 36.65
C ASN A 340 30.54 -6.86 37.35
N GLU A 341 29.65 -6.68 38.33
CA GLU A 341 29.48 -5.38 39.02
C GLU A 341 30.75 -4.90 39.75
N GLY A 342 31.71 -5.78 39.92
CA GLY A 342 32.99 -5.47 40.52
C GLY A 342 32.89 -4.94 41.95
N ASP A 343 33.98 -4.27 42.38
CA ASP A 343 34.02 -3.56 43.65
C ASP A 343 33.10 -2.34 43.62
N LYS A 344 32.16 -2.25 44.55
CA LYS A 344 31.23 -1.12 44.67
C LYS A 344 31.91 0.19 45.05
N SER A 345 33.20 0.16 45.44
CA SER A 345 34.01 1.35 45.73
C SER A 345 34.57 2.05 44.50
N VAL A 346 34.36 1.49 43.28
CA VAL A 346 34.81 2.08 42.03
C VAL A 346 33.66 2.42 41.09
N MET A 347 33.90 3.41 40.19
CA MET A 347 32.94 3.88 39.22
C MET A 347 32.61 2.77 38.19
N PRO A 348 31.33 2.45 37.93
CA PRO A 348 30.93 1.50 36.92
C PRO A 348 31.11 2.08 35.52
N ASP A 349 31.25 1.21 34.51
CA ASP A 349 31.15 1.58 33.10
C ASP A 349 29.65 1.59 32.71
N VAL A 350 29.12 2.76 32.38
CA VAL A 350 27.71 2.92 31.98
C VAL A 350 27.55 3.32 30.50
N HIS A 351 28.61 3.24 29.70
CA HIS A 351 28.51 3.50 28.27
C HIS A 351 27.51 2.57 27.58
N GLY A 352 26.70 3.14 26.67
CA GLY A 352 25.66 2.44 25.96
C GLY A 352 24.39 2.14 26.77
N MET A 353 24.36 2.46 28.06
CA MET A 353 23.19 2.26 28.94
C MET A 353 22.12 3.34 28.71
N GLY A 354 20.86 2.99 28.94
CA GLY A 354 19.78 3.95 29.04
C GLY A 354 19.95 4.87 30.26
N ALA A 355 19.47 6.11 30.18
CA ALA A 355 19.58 7.08 31.28
C ALA A 355 19.16 6.52 32.66
N ARG A 356 18.03 5.83 32.72
CA ARG A 356 17.47 5.28 33.95
C ARG A 356 18.41 4.26 34.61
N ASP A 357 18.93 3.33 33.80
CA ASP A 357 19.80 2.26 34.27
C ASP A 357 21.16 2.80 34.71
N ALA A 358 21.72 3.75 33.92
CA ALA A 358 22.98 4.39 34.25
C ALA A 358 22.90 5.20 35.56
N VAL A 359 21.84 5.99 35.77
CA VAL A 359 21.60 6.75 37.00
C VAL A 359 21.49 5.80 38.17
N PHE A 360 20.64 4.77 38.08
CA PHE A 360 20.46 3.79 39.16
C PHE A 360 21.77 3.14 39.56
N LEU A 361 22.57 2.70 38.59
CA LEU A 361 23.84 1.99 38.85
C LEU A 361 24.90 2.88 39.52
N ILE A 362 24.98 4.17 39.16
CA ILE A 362 25.89 5.15 39.75
C ILE A 362 25.41 5.62 41.11
N GLU A 363 24.12 5.97 41.25
CA GLU A 363 23.57 6.48 42.49
C GLU A 363 23.50 5.40 43.59
N SER A 364 23.29 4.12 43.23
CA SER A 364 23.40 3.02 44.16
C SER A 364 24.79 2.88 44.81
N ARG A 365 25.82 3.53 44.24
CA ARG A 365 27.20 3.61 44.76
C ARG A 365 27.47 4.92 45.50
N GLY A 366 26.46 5.76 45.70
CA GLY A 366 26.56 7.01 46.46
C GLY A 366 27.10 8.21 45.69
N VAL A 367 27.16 8.15 44.35
CA VAL A 367 27.59 9.23 43.49
C VAL A 367 26.35 9.92 42.86
N LYS A 368 26.27 11.25 42.94
CA LYS A 368 25.19 12.00 42.31
C LYS A 368 25.39 12.07 40.79
N VAL A 369 24.31 12.03 40.01
CA VAL A 369 24.36 12.09 38.54
C VAL A 369 23.76 13.38 37.99
N ARG A 370 24.41 13.96 37.00
CA ARG A 370 23.84 15.01 36.13
C ARG A 370 23.73 14.50 34.71
N LEU A 371 22.55 14.65 34.10
CA LEU A 371 22.26 14.20 32.74
C LEU A 371 22.17 15.38 31.77
N THR A 372 22.73 15.20 30.58
CA THR A 372 22.55 16.11 29.44
C THR A 372 22.29 15.30 28.17
N GLY A 373 21.36 15.74 27.31
CA GLY A 373 21.00 15.06 26.06
C GLY A 373 19.86 14.04 26.21
N ARG A 374 19.70 13.18 25.19
CA ARG A 374 18.67 12.11 25.12
C ARG A 374 19.26 10.89 24.45
N GLY A 375 18.80 9.70 24.80
CA GLY A 375 19.27 8.46 24.15
C GLY A 375 19.97 7.52 25.11
N LYS A 376 21.17 7.06 24.74
CA LYS A 376 22.08 6.21 25.52
C LYS A 376 23.30 7.01 25.99
N VAL A 377 23.94 6.57 27.05
CA VAL A 377 25.18 7.23 27.54
C VAL A 377 26.27 7.09 26.51
N THR A 378 26.80 8.21 26.06
CA THR A 378 27.95 8.31 25.14
C THR A 378 29.22 8.75 25.84
N GLU A 379 29.12 9.51 26.93
CA GLU A 379 30.28 10.00 27.71
C GLU A 379 29.92 10.01 29.21
N GLN A 380 30.88 9.61 30.06
CA GLN A 380 30.82 9.78 31.51
C GLN A 380 32.04 10.55 32.02
N SER A 381 31.83 11.51 32.91
CA SER A 381 32.90 12.43 33.36
C SER A 381 33.85 11.83 34.36
N ILE A 382 33.51 10.73 35.01
CA ILE A 382 34.35 9.97 35.93
C ILE A 382 34.61 8.61 35.26
N GLY A 383 35.86 8.25 35.03
CA GLY A 383 36.23 7.05 34.31
C GLY A 383 35.81 5.77 35.04
N ALA A 384 35.45 4.74 34.24
CA ALA A 384 35.20 3.42 34.79
C ALA A 384 36.42 2.88 35.55
N GLY A 385 36.21 2.31 36.74
CA GLY A 385 37.29 1.83 37.60
C GLY A 385 37.90 2.88 38.53
N GLU A 386 37.61 4.16 38.40
CA GLU A 386 38.05 5.19 39.33
C GLU A 386 37.43 5.01 40.72
N ARG A 387 38.20 5.22 41.78
CA ARG A 387 37.74 5.12 43.18
C ARG A 387 36.73 6.21 43.49
N ILE A 388 35.58 5.81 43.99
CA ILE A 388 34.50 6.70 44.44
C ILE A 388 34.87 7.38 45.74
N LYS A 389 34.71 8.70 45.81
CA LYS A 389 34.84 9.52 47.03
C LYS A 389 33.50 10.14 47.37
N LYS A 390 33.22 10.32 48.65
CA LYS A 390 31.98 10.92 49.13
C LYS A 390 31.79 12.31 48.55
N GLY A 391 30.61 12.59 48.01
CA GLY A 391 30.26 13.90 47.44
C GLY A 391 30.58 14.07 45.95
N MET A 392 31.13 13.05 45.28
CA MET A 392 31.34 13.10 43.83
C MET A 392 30.06 13.27 43.04
N VAL A 393 30.17 13.96 41.91
CA VAL A 393 29.09 14.15 40.92
C VAL A 393 29.61 13.69 39.56
N CYS A 394 28.91 12.73 38.97
CA CYS A 394 29.21 12.25 37.63
C CYS A 394 28.27 12.92 36.61
N SER A 395 28.82 13.55 35.60
CA SER A 395 28.03 14.07 34.49
C SER A 395 28.02 13.04 33.36
N LEU A 396 26.82 12.73 32.88
CA LEU A 396 26.61 11.83 31.77
C LEU A 396 26.02 12.59 30.57
N LYS A 397 26.63 12.37 29.41
CA LYS A 397 26.09 12.87 28.13
C LYS A 397 25.38 11.72 27.41
N LEU A 398 24.17 12.00 26.95
CA LEU A 398 23.35 11.08 26.21
C LEU A 398 23.30 11.49 24.73
N GLY A 399 23.38 10.53 23.82
CA GLY A 399 23.32 10.73 22.37
C GLY A 399 22.72 9.54 21.62
#